data_367279839dde26fc43d50db0b78f58b2
#
_entry.id   367279839dde26fc43d50db0b78f58b2
#
_cell.length_a   1.000
_cell.length_b   1.000
_cell.length_c   1.000
_cell.angle_alpha   90.00
_cell.angle_beta   90.00
_cell.angle_gamma   90.00
#
_symmetry.space_group_name_H-M   'P 1'
#
loop_
_entity.id
_entity.type
_entity.pdbx_description
1 polymer ?
#
loop_
_entity_poly.entity_id
_entity_poly.type
_entity_poly.pdbx_seq_one_letter_code
_entity_poly.pdbx_strand_id
1 'polypeptide(L)'
;MADFEADKTSGTGPALVMVHPLKVNDTEADKKAILTITVNGVPKTVNLIQKKGSLNYEYKLEVDKETINILGKGGSDTLVIASQRREMINGTPQGDWENVEVTAEFLEEPPFTAGVRFTDADEKTLEVSITSKNHTEQAISGTLTIKQVGGLTKTVTVTQAAGEVTYRYWVEPASVSIGIPKDQILNAYENSVSFSITGYRGKQIEGEQVSQEVMAFKIPTVSQTKQVADYNSGTKLYYWITDYGNIANSYQATLSAIAHGRKDAGALFGSTSGGWDCVFSDGGTYQFNVILIFQLM
;
A
#
# COMPACT_ATOMS: atom_id res chain seq x y z
N MET A 1 -2.68 -55.44 34.24
CA MET A 1 -3.81 -56.02 33.51
C MET A 1 -3.26 -56.75 32.30
N ALA A 2 -3.75 -57.96 32.02
CA ALA A 2 -3.29 -58.66 30.82
C ALA A 2 -3.83 -57.93 29.57
N ASP A 3 -2.97 -57.59 28.61
CA ASP A 3 -3.34 -56.96 27.35
C ASP A 3 -3.88 -57.97 26.31
N PHE A 4 -3.99 -59.25 26.69
CA PHE A 4 -4.44 -60.32 25.84
C PHE A 4 -5.47 -61.19 26.57
N GLU A 5 -6.42 -61.71 25.80
CA GLU A 5 -7.46 -62.63 26.25
C GLU A 5 -7.37 -63.95 25.46
N ALA A 6 -7.58 -65.04 26.13
CA ALA A 6 -7.71 -66.37 25.51
C ALA A 6 -9.20 -66.77 25.52
N ASP A 7 -9.69 -67.32 24.41
CA ASP A 7 -11.07 -67.81 24.26
C ASP A 7 -11.41 -69.01 25.14
N LYS A 8 -10.36 -69.74 25.61
CA LYS A 8 -10.48 -70.87 26.48
C LYS A 8 -9.43 -70.83 27.57
N THR A 9 -9.83 -71.07 28.80
CA THR A 9 -8.96 -71.14 29.99
C THR A 9 -8.78 -72.60 30.53
N SER A 10 -9.59 -73.57 30.06
CA SER A 10 -9.51 -74.93 30.40
C SER A 10 -10.21 -75.87 29.40
N GLY A 11 -9.91 -77.16 29.35
CA GLY A 11 -10.53 -78.11 28.44
C GLY A 11 -9.93 -79.45 28.54
N THR A 12 -10.58 -80.53 27.98
CA THR A 12 -10.10 -81.90 27.89
C THR A 12 -9.96 -82.33 26.43
N GLY A 13 -8.83 -83.00 26.08
CA GLY A 13 -8.52 -83.46 24.70
C GLY A 13 -7.86 -82.40 23.85
N PRO A 14 -7.64 -82.63 22.53
CA PRO A 14 -7.05 -81.67 21.62
C PRO A 14 -7.95 -80.45 21.48
N ALA A 15 -7.40 -79.31 21.73
CA ALA A 15 -8.13 -78.06 21.65
C ALA A 15 -7.31 -76.93 20.90
N LEU A 16 -7.97 -76.11 20.11
CA LEU A 16 -7.43 -74.91 19.62
C LEU A 16 -7.75 -73.79 20.63
N VAL A 17 -6.73 -73.04 21.03
CA VAL A 17 -6.87 -71.85 21.86
C VAL A 17 -6.56 -70.62 21.01
N MET A 18 -7.53 -69.75 20.85
CA MET A 18 -7.35 -68.45 20.17
C MET A 18 -6.99 -67.40 21.21
N VAL A 19 -6.01 -66.62 20.91
CA VAL A 19 -5.58 -65.46 21.71
C VAL A 19 -5.64 -64.19 20.89
N HIS A 20 -6.30 -63.19 21.41
CA HIS A 20 -6.41 -61.90 20.78
C HIS A 20 -6.08 -60.78 21.76
N PRO A 21 -5.59 -59.66 21.30
CA PRO A 21 -5.39 -58.47 22.14
C PRO A 21 -6.74 -57.87 22.54
N LEU A 22 -6.86 -57.42 23.79
CA LEU A 22 -8.07 -56.75 24.30
C LEU A 22 -8.29 -55.34 23.73
N LYS A 23 -7.21 -54.69 23.36
CA LYS A 23 -7.22 -53.33 22.79
C LYS A 23 -6.16 -53.20 21.71
N VAL A 24 -6.34 -52.27 20.83
CA VAL A 24 -5.30 -51.83 19.89
C VAL A 24 -4.09 -51.33 20.68
N ASN A 25 -2.88 -51.60 20.21
CA ASN A 25 -1.68 -51.04 20.82
C ASN A 25 -1.52 -49.58 20.35
N ASP A 26 -1.83 -48.66 21.23
CA ASP A 26 -1.75 -47.22 21.06
C ASP A 26 -0.43 -46.63 21.62
N THR A 27 0.61 -47.46 21.72
CA THR A 27 1.93 -47.04 22.19
C THR A 27 3.00 -47.26 21.12
N GLU A 28 4.13 -46.63 21.27
CA GLU A 28 5.29 -46.77 20.40
C GLU A 28 6.14 -48.01 20.68
N ALA A 29 5.75 -48.81 21.64
CA ALA A 29 6.46 -50.05 22.04
C ALA A 29 5.62 -51.27 21.78
N ASP A 30 6.29 -52.40 21.43
CA ASP A 30 5.65 -53.70 21.36
C ASP A 30 5.18 -54.12 22.75
N LYS A 31 3.90 -54.48 22.91
CA LYS A 31 3.38 -55.12 24.12
C LYS A 31 3.66 -56.63 24.08
N LYS A 32 4.15 -57.15 25.18
CA LYS A 32 4.57 -58.57 25.29
C LYS A 32 3.87 -59.24 26.47
N ALA A 33 3.46 -60.48 26.26
CA ALA A 33 2.93 -61.37 27.30
C ALA A 33 3.41 -62.80 27.08
N ILE A 34 3.31 -63.59 28.10
CA ILE A 34 3.62 -65.03 28.04
C ILE A 34 2.32 -65.84 28.35
N LEU A 35 1.87 -66.60 27.38
CA LEU A 35 0.81 -67.56 27.59
C LEU A 35 1.44 -68.87 28.08
N THR A 36 1.01 -69.36 29.23
CA THR A 36 1.40 -70.66 29.74
C THR A 36 0.24 -71.60 29.59
N ILE A 37 0.44 -72.68 28.85
CA ILE A 37 -0.51 -73.80 28.69
C ILE A 37 0.03 -75.00 29.43
N THR A 38 -0.76 -75.54 30.38
CA THR A 38 -0.39 -76.74 31.15
C THR A 38 -1.19 -77.93 30.67
N VAL A 39 -0.50 -78.97 30.22
CA VAL A 39 -1.12 -80.25 29.78
C VAL A 39 -0.56 -81.39 30.65
N ASN A 40 -1.42 -82.11 31.36
CA ASN A 40 -1.06 -83.18 32.28
C ASN A 40 0.03 -82.76 33.27
N GLY A 41 -0.06 -81.51 33.78
CA GLY A 41 0.91 -80.98 34.75
C GLY A 41 2.21 -80.44 34.14
N VAL A 42 2.40 -80.53 32.83
CA VAL A 42 3.59 -80.05 32.13
C VAL A 42 3.28 -78.66 31.47
N PRO A 43 3.94 -77.62 31.94
CA PRO A 43 3.73 -76.26 31.34
C PRO A 43 4.49 -76.16 30.04
N LYS A 44 3.86 -75.41 29.06
CA LYS A 44 4.45 -74.95 27.84
C LYS A 44 4.15 -73.45 27.72
N THR A 45 5.13 -72.66 27.28
CA THR A 45 5.00 -71.21 27.15
C THR A 45 5.02 -70.77 25.68
N VAL A 46 4.21 -69.76 25.36
CA VAL A 46 4.17 -69.10 24.07
C VAL A 46 4.33 -67.60 24.32
N ASN A 47 5.29 -66.98 23.65
CA ASN A 47 5.45 -65.51 23.68
C ASN A 47 4.42 -64.86 22.75
N LEU A 48 3.64 -63.99 23.31
CA LEU A 48 2.68 -63.10 22.57
C LEU A 48 3.29 -61.76 22.39
N ILE A 49 3.20 -61.21 21.18
CA ILE A 49 3.69 -59.87 20.83
C ILE A 49 2.60 -59.15 20.07
N GLN A 50 2.11 -58.08 20.64
CA GLN A 50 1.31 -57.12 19.90
C GLN A 50 2.24 -55.99 19.44
N LYS A 51 2.38 -55.81 18.15
CA LYS A 51 3.25 -54.78 17.56
C LYS A 51 2.84 -53.39 18.00
N LYS A 52 3.82 -52.50 18.07
CA LYS A 52 3.62 -51.07 18.31
C LYS A 52 2.62 -50.48 17.33
N GLY A 53 1.97 -49.39 17.72
CA GLY A 53 1.08 -48.66 16.88
C GLY A 53 1.79 -47.98 15.72
N SER A 54 1.04 -47.66 14.68
CA SER A 54 1.52 -46.85 13.54
C SER A 54 1.50 -45.38 13.93
N LEU A 55 2.69 -44.79 13.98
CA LEU A 55 2.86 -43.35 14.22
C LEU A 55 2.66 -42.55 12.92
N ASN A 56 1.84 -41.53 12.98
CA ASN A 56 1.69 -40.50 11.96
C ASN A 56 1.43 -39.18 12.65
N TYR A 57 1.21 -38.11 11.86
CA TYR A 57 0.92 -36.77 12.39
C TYR A 57 -0.39 -36.25 11.81
N GLU A 58 -1.15 -35.55 12.64
CA GLU A 58 -2.24 -34.66 12.21
C GLU A 58 -1.72 -33.23 12.14
N TYR A 59 -2.05 -32.51 11.09
CA TYR A 59 -1.59 -31.16 10.85
C TYR A 59 -2.76 -30.18 10.84
N LYS A 60 -2.53 -28.96 11.32
CA LYS A 60 -3.47 -27.85 11.34
C LYS A 60 -2.78 -26.59 10.87
N LEU A 61 -3.38 -25.90 9.90
CA LEU A 61 -2.92 -24.59 9.41
C LEU A 61 -4.11 -23.66 9.31
N GLU A 62 -4.11 -22.59 10.08
CA GLU A 62 -5.15 -21.57 10.12
C GLU A 62 -4.52 -20.18 10.05
N VAL A 63 -5.27 -19.22 9.53
CA VAL A 63 -4.93 -17.80 9.46
C VAL A 63 -6.09 -16.99 10.01
N ASP A 64 -5.81 -15.86 10.65
CA ASP A 64 -6.82 -15.02 11.29
C ASP A 64 -7.65 -14.22 10.27
N LYS A 65 -7.13 -14.03 9.06
CA LYS A 65 -7.82 -13.32 7.97
C LYS A 65 -7.39 -13.85 6.59
N GLU A 66 -8.28 -13.78 5.63
CA GLU A 66 -8.05 -14.23 4.26
C GLU A 66 -7.67 -13.08 3.30
N THR A 67 -7.73 -11.85 3.79
CA THR A 67 -7.40 -10.64 3.01
C THR A 67 -6.61 -9.67 3.87
N ILE A 68 -5.55 -9.13 3.27
CA ILE A 68 -4.75 -8.02 3.80
C ILE A 68 -5.00 -6.81 2.90
N ASN A 69 -5.36 -5.67 3.49
CA ASN A 69 -5.63 -4.44 2.75
C ASN A 69 -4.62 -3.36 3.14
N ILE A 70 -3.86 -2.88 2.17
CA ILE A 70 -2.84 -1.83 2.34
C ILE A 70 -3.23 -0.62 1.50
N LEU A 71 -2.92 0.57 2.00
CA LEU A 71 -3.25 1.83 1.33
C LEU A 71 -2.54 1.99 -0.02
N GLY A 72 -3.07 2.82 -0.92
CA GLY A 72 -2.45 3.13 -2.23
C GLY A 72 -1.03 3.67 -2.11
N LYS A 73 -0.75 4.46 -1.09
CA LYS A 73 0.60 4.99 -0.79
C LYS A 73 1.60 3.96 -0.25
N GLY A 74 1.17 2.71 -0.05
CA GLY A 74 1.95 1.67 0.62
C GLY A 74 1.70 1.63 2.13
N GLY A 75 2.40 0.74 2.82
CA GLY A 75 2.28 0.47 4.25
C GLY A 75 2.48 -1.00 4.58
N SER A 76 2.10 -1.41 5.77
CA SER A 76 2.15 -2.82 6.20
C SER A 76 0.92 -3.21 7.01
N ASP A 77 0.67 -4.51 7.04
CA ASP A 77 -0.32 -5.14 7.91
C ASP A 77 0.21 -6.52 8.35
N THR A 78 -0.37 -7.08 9.39
CA THR A 78 0.06 -8.35 9.97
C THR A 78 -1.00 -9.42 9.83
N LEU A 79 -0.57 -10.66 9.74
CA LEU A 79 -1.37 -11.86 9.68
C LEU A 79 -0.93 -12.80 10.80
N VAL A 80 -1.88 -13.33 11.59
CA VAL A 80 -1.59 -14.34 12.61
C VAL A 80 -1.82 -15.72 12.04
N ILE A 81 -0.83 -16.61 12.21
CA ILE A 81 -0.82 -17.95 11.66
C ILE A 81 -0.81 -18.95 12.83
N ALA A 82 -1.69 -19.92 12.80
CA ALA A 82 -1.64 -21.10 13.66
C ALA A 82 -1.21 -22.30 12.81
N SER A 83 0.05 -22.70 12.95
CA SER A 83 0.66 -23.83 12.25
C SER A 83 1.08 -24.85 13.29
N GLN A 84 0.39 -25.99 13.32
CA GLN A 84 0.55 -26.98 14.38
C GLN A 84 0.48 -28.39 13.85
N ARG A 85 1.08 -29.33 14.58
CA ARG A 85 0.91 -30.76 14.41
C ARG A 85 0.70 -31.45 15.76
N ARG A 86 0.14 -32.61 15.74
CA ARG A 86 0.17 -33.51 16.87
C ARG A 86 0.40 -34.96 16.42
N GLU A 87 0.99 -35.74 17.31
CA GLU A 87 1.20 -37.14 17.07
C GLU A 87 -0.10 -37.94 17.09
N MET A 88 -0.19 -38.92 16.23
CA MET A 88 -1.31 -39.84 16.11
C MET A 88 -0.79 -41.26 16.12
N ILE A 89 -1.29 -42.12 17.02
CA ILE A 89 -0.99 -43.54 17.00
C ILE A 89 -2.26 -44.33 16.67
N ASN A 90 -2.23 -45.03 15.56
CA ASN A 90 -3.40 -45.74 15.01
C ASN A 90 -4.66 -44.84 14.90
N GLY A 91 -4.46 -43.57 14.54
CA GLY A 91 -5.55 -42.60 14.40
C GLY A 91 -6.04 -41.99 15.72
N THR A 92 -5.40 -42.31 16.86
CA THR A 92 -5.71 -41.71 18.17
C THR A 92 -4.70 -40.64 18.51
N PRO A 93 -5.14 -39.40 18.84
CA PRO A 93 -4.25 -38.27 19.22
C PRO A 93 -3.40 -38.63 20.46
N GLN A 94 -2.12 -38.25 20.42
CA GLN A 94 -1.18 -38.40 21.52
C GLN A 94 -0.58 -37.02 21.83
N GLY A 95 -0.72 -36.56 23.06
CA GLY A 95 -0.18 -35.27 23.49
C GLY A 95 -0.91 -34.04 22.94
N ASP A 96 -0.28 -32.90 23.14
CA ASP A 96 -0.77 -31.57 22.74
C ASP A 96 -0.31 -31.20 21.34
N TRP A 97 -0.88 -30.11 20.80
CA TRP A 97 -0.46 -29.51 19.54
C TRP A 97 0.92 -28.86 19.70
N GLU A 98 1.84 -29.18 18.80
CA GLU A 98 3.17 -28.56 18.68
C GLU A 98 3.21 -27.60 17.50
N ASN A 99 3.92 -26.48 17.65
CA ASN A 99 4.15 -25.57 16.54
C ASN A 99 5.05 -26.21 15.49
N VAL A 100 4.78 -25.93 14.22
CA VAL A 100 5.60 -26.35 13.07
C VAL A 100 5.91 -25.17 12.18
N GLU A 101 7.08 -25.24 11.56
CA GLU A 101 7.58 -24.23 10.64
C GLU A 101 6.63 -23.99 9.46
N VAL A 102 6.58 -22.74 9.05
CA VAL A 102 5.85 -22.29 7.85
C VAL A 102 6.74 -21.43 6.99
N THR A 103 6.43 -21.40 5.71
CA THR A 103 6.98 -20.43 4.77
C THR A 103 5.85 -19.63 4.17
N ALA A 104 6.13 -18.39 3.75
CA ALA A 104 5.17 -17.52 3.10
C ALA A 104 5.82 -16.85 1.89
N GLU A 105 5.20 -16.95 0.73
CA GLU A 105 5.69 -16.40 -0.53
C GLU A 105 4.52 -16.00 -1.43
N PHE A 106 4.72 -15.02 -2.30
CA PHE A 106 3.76 -14.74 -3.36
C PHE A 106 3.80 -15.86 -4.40
N LEU A 107 2.62 -16.30 -4.83
CA LEU A 107 2.47 -17.38 -5.83
C LEU A 107 3.07 -16.98 -7.19
N GLU A 108 2.89 -15.71 -7.55
CA GLU A 108 3.44 -15.05 -8.73
C GLU A 108 3.98 -13.69 -8.31
N GLU A 109 4.80 -13.06 -9.15
CA GLU A 109 5.27 -11.70 -8.89
C GLU A 109 4.06 -10.74 -8.80
N PRO A 110 3.84 -10.12 -7.63
CA PRO A 110 2.69 -9.24 -7.46
C PRO A 110 2.90 -7.91 -8.23
N PRO A 111 1.82 -7.21 -8.61
CA PRO A 111 1.90 -5.94 -9.34
C PRO A 111 2.40 -4.76 -8.48
N PHE A 112 3.00 -5.04 -7.33
CA PHE A 112 3.54 -4.07 -6.39
C PHE A 112 4.83 -4.60 -5.75
N THR A 113 5.67 -3.72 -5.23
CA THR A 113 6.88 -4.12 -4.50
C THR A 113 6.50 -4.49 -3.06
N ALA A 114 6.57 -5.78 -2.75
CA ALA A 114 6.20 -6.32 -1.45
C ALA A 114 7.40 -6.90 -0.69
N GLY A 115 7.30 -6.86 0.64
CA GLY A 115 8.13 -7.61 1.57
C GLY A 115 7.27 -8.49 2.47
N VAL A 116 7.76 -9.70 2.76
CA VAL A 116 7.10 -10.65 3.64
C VAL A 116 8.12 -11.11 4.67
N ARG A 117 7.80 -10.99 5.96
CA ARG A 117 8.70 -11.41 7.03
C ARG A 117 7.93 -11.88 8.27
N PHE A 118 8.45 -12.88 8.95
CA PHE A 118 8.00 -13.24 10.29
C PHE A 118 8.56 -12.24 11.31
N THR A 119 7.72 -11.82 12.26
CA THR A 119 8.06 -10.80 13.26
C THR A 119 8.34 -11.38 14.64
N ASP A 120 8.01 -12.66 14.85
CA ASP A 120 8.28 -13.40 16.08
C ASP A 120 9.11 -14.66 15.83
N ALA A 121 9.76 -15.17 16.90
CA ALA A 121 10.62 -16.35 16.84
C ALA A 121 9.83 -17.66 16.61
N ASP A 122 8.54 -17.66 16.89
CA ASP A 122 7.66 -18.81 16.76
C ASP A 122 6.96 -18.87 15.40
N GLU A 123 7.27 -17.91 14.50
CA GLU A 123 6.69 -17.78 13.14
C GLU A 123 5.16 -17.69 13.12
N LYS A 124 4.58 -17.09 14.17
CA LYS A 124 3.12 -16.97 14.33
C LYS A 124 2.57 -15.67 13.74
N THR A 125 3.40 -14.66 13.63
CA THR A 125 3.00 -13.35 13.10
C THR A 125 3.80 -13.02 11.85
N LEU A 126 3.09 -12.90 10.75
CA LEU A 126 3.64 -12.53 9.45
C LEU A 126 3.32 -11.07 9.16
N GLU A 127 4.33 -10.25 8.94
CA GLU A 127 4.16 -8.89 8.41
C GLU A 127 4.26 -8.92 6.89
N VAL A 128 3.27 -8.33 6.24
CA VAL A 128 3.28 -8.06 4.80
C VAL A 128 3.36 -6.56 4.60
N SER A 129 4.38 -6.10 3.88
CA SER A 129 4.62 -4.69 3.58
C SER A 129 4.59 -4.45 2.08
N ILE A 130 4.04 -3.31 1.66
CA ILE A 130 4.10 -2.81 0.29
C ILE A 130 4.82 -1.46 0.33
N THR A 131 5.92 -1.33 -0.42
CA THR A 131 6.76 -0.13 -0.45
C THR A 131 6.53 0.74 -1.68
N SER A 132 5.97 0.18 -2.75
CA SER A 132 5.57 0.93 -3.95
C SER A 132 4.26 1.68 -3.72
N LYS A 133 4.09 2.80 -4.46
CA LYS A 133 2.80 3.48 -4.56
C LYS A 133 1.97 2.89 -5.70
N ASN A 134 0.66 2.86 -5.52
CA ASN A 134 -0.26 2.50 -6.60
C ASN A 134 -0.61 3.77 -7.40
N HIS A 135 -0.03 3.94 -8.56
CA HIS A 135 -0.30 5.06 -9.46
C HIS A 135 -1.49 4.84 -10.40
N THR A 136 -2.44 3.98 -9.98
CA THR A 136 -3.68 3.70 -10.71
C THR A 136 -4.91 4.04 -9.87
N GLU A 137 -6.04 4.27 -10.54
CA GLU A 137 -7.33 4.51 -9.89
C GLU A 137 -8.06 3.22 -9.49
N GLN A 138 -7.40 2.09 -9.60
CA GLN A 138 -7.95 0.79 -9.25
C GLN A 138 -7.08 0.11 -8.20
N ALA A 139 -7.73 -0.66 -7.32
CA ALA A 139 -7.00 -1.54 -6.43
C ALA A 139 -6.31 -2.65 -7.23
N ILE A 140 -5.12 -3.03 -6.78
CA ILE A 140 -4.33 -4.12 -7.36
C ILE A 140 -4.09 -5.18 -6.30
N SER A 141 -4.01 -6.46 -6.68
CA SER A 141 -3.93 -7.57 -5.73
C SER A 141 -2.90 -8.60 -6.15
N GLY A 142 -2.34 -9.30 -5.15
CA GLY A 142 -1.49 -10.48 -5.31
C GLY A 142 -1.93 -11.58 -4.36
N THR A 143 -1.54 -12.82 -4.64
CA THR A 143 -1.86 -13.98 -3.80
C THR A 143 -0.63 -14.42 -3.02
N LEU A 144 -0.70 -14.31 -1.71
CA LEU A 144 0.27 -14.82 -0.77
C LEU A 144 -0.08 -16.27 -0.41
N THR A 145 0.87 -17.17 -0.52
CA THR A 145 0.72 -18.57 -0.17
C THR A 145 1.54 -18.88 1.08
N ILE A 146 0.89 -19.46 2.08
CA ILE A 146 1.50 -19.95 3.32
C ILE A 146 1.54 -21.46 3.23
N LYS A 147 2.74 -22.03 3.39
CA LYS A 147 2.99 -23.47 3.31
C LYS A 147 3.53 -23.99 4.63
N GLN A 148 2.96 -25.06 5.13
CA GLN A 148 3.40 -25.77 6.32
C GLN A 148 4.25 -26.98 5.92
N VAL A 149 5.21 -27.37 6.75
CA VAL A 149 6.06 -28.54 6.57
C VAL A 149 5.24 -29.83 6.33
N GLY A 150 4.04 -29.95 6.91
CA GLY A 150 3.12 -31.08 6.70
C GLY A 150 2.39 -31.09 5.35
N GLY A 151 2.68 -30.15 4.46
CA GLY A 151 2.09 -30.05 3.11
C GLY A 151 0.76 -29.28 3.07
N LEU A 152 0.22 -28.80 4.19
CA LEU A 152 -0.94 -27.93 4.18
C LEU A 152 -0.57 -26.55 3.63
N THR A 153 -1.50 -25.97 2.87
CA THR A 153 -1.35 -24.63 2.30
C THR A 153 -2.57 -23.79 2.58
N LYS A 154 -2.35 -22.47 2.76
CA LYS A 154 -3.39 -21.44 2.82
C LYS A 154 -3.00 -20.31 1.91
N THR A 155 -3.99 -19.68 1.29
CA THR A 155 -3.81 -18.48 0.46
C THR A 155 -4.46 -17.28 1.12
N VAL A 156 -3.79 -16.13 1.01
CA VAL A 156 -4.27 -14.83 1.50
C VAL A 156 -4.16 -13.85 0.36
N THR A 157 -5.24 -13.13 0.10
CA THR A 157 -5.25 -12.06 -0.90
C THR A 157 -4.65 -10.80 -0.28
N VAL A 158 -3.58 -10.27 -0.89
CA VAL A 158 -2.99 -8.99 -0.50
C VAL A 158 -3.42 -7.95 -1.51
N THR A 159 -4.14 -6.93 -1.05
CA THR A 159 -4.70 -5.88 -1.89
C THR A 159 -4.08 -4.54 -1.53
N GLN A 160 -3.53 -3.85 -2.52
CA GLN A 160 -3.18 -2.44 -2.40
C GLN A 160 -4.33 -1.60 -2.97
N ALA A 161 -4.86 -0.70 -2.16
CA ALA A 161 -5.95 0.19 -2.57
C ALA A 161 -5.56 1.06 -3.77
N ALA A 162 -6.55 1.63 -4.46
CA ALA A 162 -6.34 2.66 -5.46
C ALA A 162 -5.53 3.83 -4.89
N GLY A 163 -4.72 4.47 -5.72
CA GLY A 163 -3.98 5.65 -5.34
C GLY A 163 -4.88 6.87 -5.17
N GLU A 164 -4.48 7.80 -4.31
CA GLU A 164 -5.19 9.05 -4.08
C GLU A 164 -5.06 9.96 -5.29
N VAL A 165 -6.21 10.37 -5.86
CA VAL A 165 -6.27 11.26 -7.01
C VAL A 165 -6.30 12.71 -6.52
N THR A 166 -5.36 13.52 -7.02
CA THR A 166 -5.31 14.96 -6.81
C THR A 166 -5.12 15.69 -8.13
N TYR A 167 -5.37 17.01 -8.14
CA TYR A 167 -5.17 17.82 -9.33
C TYR A 167 -4.26 19.00 -9.02
N ARG A 168 -3.33 19.27 -9.96
CA ARG A 168 -2.48 20.45 -9.96
C ARG A 168 -2.87 21.36 -11.11
N TYR A 169 -2.96 22.66 -10.84
CA TYR A 169 -3.28 23.68 -11.84
C TYR A 169 -2.07 24.58 -12.06
N TRP A 170 -1.88 25.00 -13.31
CA TRP A 170 -0.87 26.00 -13.66
C TRP A 170 -1.22 26.66 -14.99
N VAL A 171 -0.51 27.74 -15.30
CA VAL A 171 -0.61 28.41 -16.58
C VAL A 171 0.79 28.58 -17.20
N GLU A 172 0.83 28.65 -18.51
CA GLU A 172 2.06 28.87 -19.26
C GLU A 172 1.85 30.00 -20.30
N PRO A 173 2.70 31.02 -20.30
CA PRO A 173 3.76 31.29 -19.31
C PRO A 173 3.20 31.60 -17.91
N ALA A 174 3.94 31.26 -16.87
CA ALA A 174 3.53 31.45 -15.46
C ALA A 174 3.58 32.95 -15.05
N SER A 175 4.18 33.81 -15.87
CA SER A 175 4.29 35.24 -15.62
C SER A 175 4.39 36.01 -16.92
N VAL A 176 4.00 37.27 -16.86
CA VAL A 176 4.26 38.27 -17.90
C VAL A 176 5.03 39.44 -17.29
N SER A 177 5.95 40.02 -18.06
CA SER A 177 6.71 41.20 -17.64
C SER A 177 6.43 42.39 -18.53
N ILE A 178 6.45 43.59 -17.93
CA ILE A 178 6.35 44.84 -18.65
C ILE A 178 7.46 45.77 -18.19
N GLY A 179 8.19 46.34 -19.16
CA GLY A 179 9.23 47.31 -18.90
C GLY A 179 8.65 48.75 -18.81
N ILE A 180 9.14 49.53 -17.86
CA ILE A 180 8.80 50.94 -17.71
C ILE A 180 10.10 51.73 -17.82
N PRO A 181 10.28 52.53 -18.91
CA PRO A 181 11.47 53.37 -19.08
C PRO A 181 11.52 54.41 -17.99
N LYS A 182 12.70 54.61 -17.41
CA LYS A 182 12.92 55.52 -16.27
C LYS A 182 12.63 56.99 -16.62
N ASP A 183 13.00 57.43 -17.79
CA ASP A 183 12.82 58.78 -18.27
C ASP A 183 11.35 59.15 -18.51
N GLN A 184 10.47 58.17 -18.65
CA GLN A 184 9.06 58.33 -18.91
C GLN A 184 8.19 58.41 -17.64
N ILE A 185 8.74 58.10 -16.47
CA ILE A 185 7.98 58.05 -15.20
C ILE A 185 7.38 59.41 -14.85
N LEU A 186 8.07 60.50 -15.17
CA LEU A 186 7.64 61.87 -14.88
C LEU A 186 6.41 62.32 -15.67
N ASN A 187 6.14 61.71 -16.81
CA ASN A 187 5.11 62.09 -17.75
C ASN A 187 3.86 61.17 -17.67
N ALA A 188 3.69 60.44 -16.59
CA ALA A 188 2.60 59.47 -16.48
C ALA A 188 2.57 58.48 -17.66
N TYR A 189 3.74 57.96 -17.99
CA TYR A 189 3.91 57.06 -19.12
C TYR A 189 3.12 55.76 -18.93
N GLU A 190 2.29 55.45 -19.91
CA GLU A 190 1.57 54.21 -19.99
C GLU A 190 2.28 53.27 -20.99
N ASN A 191 2.54 52.04 -20.55
CA ASN A 191 3.03 50.98 -21.42
C ASN A 191 2.08 49.81 -21.38
N SER A 192 2.05 49.05 -22.45
CA SER A 192 1.21 47.86 -22.55
C SER A 192 1.89 46.73 -23.29
N VAL A 193 1.58 45.52 -22.92
CA VAL A 193 2.02 44.30 -23.60
C VAL A 193 0.88 43.34 -23.73
N SER A 194 0.62 42.87 -24.94
CA SER A 194 -0.33 41.80 -25.20
C SER A 194 0.33 40.47 -24.93
N PHE A 195 -0.40 39.55 -24.30
CA PHE A 195 0.09 38.24 -23.96
C PHE A 195 -1.00 37.20 -24.13
N SER A 196 -0.56 35.94 -24.26
CA SER A 196 -1.43 34.77 -24.30
C SER A 196 -0.92 33.76 -23.29
N ILE A 197 -1.82 33.20 -22.51
CA ILE A 197 -1.51 32.15 -21.54
C ILE A 197 -2.45 30.95 -21.72
N THR A 198 -1.90 29.77 -21.56
CA THR A 198 -2.64 28.53 -21.63
C THR A 198 -2.76 27.94 -20.23
N GLY A 199 -3.97 27.59 -19.85
CA GLY A 199 -4.25 26.92 -18.58
C GLY A 199 -4.15 25.41 -18.68
N TYR A 200 -3.62 24.80 -17.66
CA TYR A 200 -3.46 23.36 -17.58
C TYR A 200 -3.98 22.80 -16.27
N ARG A 201 -4.53 21.60 -16.33
CA ARG A 201 -4.81 20.73 -15.18
C ARG A 201 -4.02 19.44 -15.34
N GLY A 202 -3.15 19.12 -14.40
CA GLY A 202 -2.45 17.85 -14.29
C GLY A 202 -3.14 16.95 -13.28
N LYS A 203 -3.55 15.76 -13.69
CA LYS A 203 -4.02 14.71 -12.79
C LYS A 203 -2.82 14.02 -12.16
N GLN A 204 -2.83 13.91 -10.84
CA GLN A 204 -1.81 13.22 -10.07
C GLN A 204 -2.44 12.05 -9.33
N ILE A 205 -1.71 10.94 -9.25
CA ILE A 205 -2.07 9.80 -8.42
C ILE A 205 -0.89 9.53 -7.49
N GLU A 206 -1.13 9.54 -6.18
CA GLU A 206 -0.09 9.47 -5.14
C GLU A 206 1.03 10.51 -5.33
N GLY A 207 0.66 11.69 -5.86
CA GLY A 207 1.58 12.80 -6.09
C GLY A 207 2.38 12.74 -7.39
N GLU A 208 2.25 11.68 -8.19
CA GLU A 208 2.86 11.58 -9.52
C GLU A 208 1.88 12.00 -10.62
N GLN A 209 2.33 12.86 -11.53
CA GLN A 209 1.50 13.33 -12.64
C GLN A 209 1.34 12.24 -13.70
N VAL A 210 0.11 11.74 -13.85
CA VAL A 210 -0.23 10.66 -14.80
C VAL A 210 -0.81 11.17 -16.11
N SER A 211 -1.39 12.38 -16.10
CA SER A 211 -1.89 13.05 -17.32
C SER A 211 -1.97 14.55 -17.14
N GLN A 212 -2.12 15.27 -18.25
CA GLN A 212 -2.45 16.70 -18.26
C GLN A 212 -3.40 17.01 -19.38
N GLU A 213 -4.17 18.08 -19.20
CA GLU A 213 -5.09 18.61 -20.19
C GLU A 213 -5.10 20.14 -20.19
N VAL A 214 -5.45 20.73 -21.32
CA VAL A 214 -5.66 22.17 -21.43
C VAL A 214 -7.04 22.51 -20.90
N MET A 215 -7.10 23.52 -20.02
CA MET A 215 -8.35 23.96 -19.43
C MET A 215 -8.57 25.48 -19.57
N ALA A 216 -9.81 25.85 -19.85
CA ALA A 216 -10.22 27.25 -19.81
C ALA A 216 -10.25 27.75 -18.36
N PHE A 217 -9.86 29.01 -18.18
CA PHE A 217 -9.91 29.72 -16.91
C PHE A 217 -10.35 31.17 -17.11
N LYS A 218 -10.61 31.86 -16.03
CA LYS A 218 -10.86 33.31 -15.99
C LYS A 218 -10.05 33.95 -14.89
N ILE A 219 -9.83 35.26 -15.02
CA ILE A 219 -9.26 36.10 -13.96
C ILE A 219 -10.39 36.95 -13.40
N PRO A 220 -11.04 36.61 -12.28
CA PRO A 220 -12.24 37.30 -11.81
C PRO A 220 -12.04 38.80 -11.49
N THR A 221 -10.83 39.18 -11.13
CA THR A 221 -10.48 40.53 -10.72
C THR A 221 -9.69 41.30 -11.78
N VAL A 222 -9.76 40.84 -13.03
CA VAL A 222 -8.98 41.40 -14.14
C VAL A 222 -9.23 42.93 -14.36
N SER A 223 -10.45 43.38 -14.19
CA SER A 223 -10.82 44.82 -14.36
C SER A 223 -10.36 45.72 -13.21
N GLN A 224 -9.81 45.13 -12.12
CA GLN A 224 -9.33 45.92 -10.99
C GLN A 224 -7.93 46.46 -11.24
N THR A 225 -7.78 47.76 -11.20
CA THR A 225 -6.45 48.40 -11.15
C THR A 225 -5.78 48.06 -9.83
N LYS A 226 -4.59 47.49 -9.90
CA LYS A 226 -3.76 47.20 -8.73
C LYS A 226 -2.69 48.27 -8.58
N GLN A 227 -2.44 48.67 -7.34
CA GLN A 227 -1.35 49.59 -7.00
C GLN A 227 -0.25 48.79 -6.33
N VAL A 228 0.98 48.98 -6.78
CA VAL A 228 2.15 48.53 -6.05
C VAL A 228 2.44 49.52 -4.92
N ALA A 229 2.76 49.01 -3.74
CA ALA A 229 3.11 49.84 -2.58
C ALA A 229 4.21 50.86 -2.92
N ASP A 230 4.11 52.05 -2.31
CA ASP A 230 5.04 53.16 -2.57
C ASP A 230 6.50 52.72 -2.55
N TYR A 231 7.16 52.87 -3.67
CA TYR A 231 8.62 52.90 -3.70
C TYR A 231 9.10 54.15 -2.99
N ASN A 232 10.21 54.11 -2.24
CA ASN A 232 10.78 55.10 -1.32
C ASN A 232 10.83 56.57 -1.81
N SER A 233 10.20 56.95 -2.91
CA SER A 233 10.29 58.23 -3.58
C SER A 233 8.93 58.87 -3.88
N GLY A 234 7.83 58.32 -3.38
CA GLY A 234 6.50 58.83 -3.73
C GLY A 234 6.04 58.53 -5.16
N THR A 235 6.70 57.59 -5.84
CA THR A 235 6.26 57.08 -7.13
C THR A 235 5.16 56.05 -6.95
N LYS A 236 4.01 56.24 -7.59
CA LYS A 236 2.90 55.31 -7.58
C LYS A 236 2.87 54.57 -8.90
N LEU A 237 2.83 53.27 -8.82
CA LEU A 237 2.75 52.37 -9.95
C LEU A 237 1.40 51.66 -9.93
N TYR A 238 0.67 51.79 -11.02
CA TYR A 238 -0.60 51.13 -11.23
C TYR A 238 -0.48 50.16 -12.39
N TYR A 239 -1.15 49.03 -12.33
CA TYR A 239 -1.22 48.09 -13.42
C TYR A 239 -2.59 47.42 -13.46
N TRP A 240 -3.01 47.02 -14.63
CA TRP A 240 -4.29 46.35 -14.86
C TRP A 240 -4.19 45.44 -16.08
N ILE A 241 -5.13 44.54 -16.19
CA ILE A 241 -5.28 43.66 -17.35
C ILE A 241 -6.58 43.99 -18.06
N THR A 242 -6.52 44.13 -19.38
CA THR A 242 -7.68 44.14 -20.26
C THR A 242 -7.86 42.76 -20.84
N ASP A 243 -8.98 42.11 -20.51
CA ASP A 243 -9.29 40.73 -20.84
C ASP A 243 -10.01 40.64 -22.19
N TYR A 244 -9.54 39.72 -23.03
CA TYR A 244 -10.22 39.34 -24.28
C TYR A 244 -10.83 37.92 -24.17
N GLY A 245 -10.71 37.28 -23.02
CA GLY A 245 -11.23 35.94 -22.73
C GLY A 245 -10.43 34.79 -23.34
N ASN A 246 -11.02 33.61 -23.32
CA ASN A 246 -10.41 32.40 -23.89
C ASN A 246 -10.70 32.32 -25.38
N ILE A 247 -9.64 32.33 -26.20
CA ILE A 247 -9.69 32.16 -27.64
C ILE A 247 -8.90 30.88 -27.98
N ALA A 248 -9.56 29.88 -28.54
CA ALA A 248 -8.93 28.61 -28.96
C ALA A 248 -7.99 28.01 -27.91
N ASN A 249 -8.47 27.78 -26.71
CA ASN A 249 -7.72 27.16 -25.57
C ASN A 249 -6.64 28.04 -24.93
N SER A 250 -6.55 29.32 -25.31
CA SER A 250 -5.64 30.27 -24.69
C SER A 250 -6.40 31.49 -24.20
N TYR A 251 -6.03 31.95 -23.00
CA TYR A 251 -6.53 33.21 -22.46
C TYR A 251 -5.71 34.38 -23.03
N GLN A 252 -6.36 35.33 -23.68
CA GLN A 252 -5.70 36.47 -24.27
C GLN A 252 -6.02 37.74 -23.51
N ALA A 253 -5.01 38.58 -23.26
CA ALA A 253 -5.14 39.82 -22.54
C ALA A 253 -4.02 40.81 -22.88
N THR A 254 -4.23 42.05 -22.51
CA THR A 254 -3.20 43.10 -22.53
C THR A 254 -2.93 43.53 -21.09
N LEU A 255 -1.68 43.44 -20.67
CA LEU A 255 -1.19 44.04 -19.44
C LEU A 255 -0.81 45.49 -19.73
N SER A 256 -1.42 46.42 -19.00
CA SER A 256 -1.04 47.84 -19.04
C SER A 256 -0.50 48.24 -17.67
N ALA A 257 0.48 49.15 -17.69
CA ALA A 257 1.02 49.74 -16.49
C ALA A 257 1.26 51.22 -16.69
N ILE A 258 0.95 52.00 -15.67
CA ILE A 258 1.21 53.44 -15.64
C ILE A 258 2.00 53.81 -14.38
N ALA A 259 3.03 54.60 -14.54
CA ALA A 259 3.84 55.10 -13.44
C ALA A 259 3.65 56.60 -13.28
N HIS A 260 3.34 57.04 -12.07
CA HIS A 260 3.31 58.46 -11.68
C HIS A 260 4.42 58.70 -10.69
N GLY A 261 5.42 59.52 -11.07
CA GLY A 261 6.58 59.82 -10.25
C GLY A 261 6.72 61.28 -9.87
N ARG A 262 7.48 61.55 -8.83
CA ARG A 262 7.96 62.91 -8.52
C ARG A 262 9.27 63.20 -9.30
N LYS A 263 9.48 64.49 -9.60
CA LYS A 263 10.65 64.99 -10.35
C LYS A 263 11.98 64.65 -9.70
N ASP A 264 11.98 64.38 -8.39
CA ASP A 264 13.17 64.11 -7.57
C ASP A 264 13.30 62.63 -7.20
N ALA A 265 12.53 61.74 -7.80
CA ALA A 265 12.60 60.31 -7.57
C ALA A 265 13.97 59.80 -8.00
N GLY A 266 14.83 59.55 -7.04
CA GLY A 266 16.11 58.89 -7.27
C GLY A 266 15.93 57.57 -8.02
N ALA A 267 17.00 57.06 -8.55
CA ALA A 267 17.00 55.90 -9.43
C ALA A 267 16.11 54.73 -8.92
N LEU A 268 14.96 54.54 -9.57
CA LEU A 268 14.16 53.36 -9.43
C LEU A 268 14.86 52.22 -10.20
N PHE A 269 15.48 51.33 -9.46
CA PHE A 269 16.08 50.15 -10.02
C PHE A 269 15.38 48.94 -9.41
N GLY A 270 15.09 47.96 -10.22
CA GLY A 270 14.60 46.69 -9.74
C GLY A 270 13.30 46.26 -10.40
N SER A 271 12.77 45.23 -9.86
CA SER A 271 11.48 44.68 -10.25
C SER A 271 10.57 44.62 -9.05
N THR A 272 9.28 44.76 -9.29
CA THR A 272 8.24 44.44 -8.33
C THR A 272 7.28 43.48 -8.97
N SER A 273 6.62 42.68 -8.17
CA SER A 273 5.69 41.65 -8.63
C SER A 273 4.33 41.80 -8.00
N GLY A 274 3.31 41.41 -8.72
CA GLY A 274 1.95 41.24 -8.27
C GLY A 274 1.37 40.02 -8.95
N GLY A 275 0.13 39.70 -8.64
CA GLY A 275 -0.49 38.54 -9.25
C GLY A 275 -2.01 38.61 -9.31
N TRP A 276 -2.59 37.78 -10.11
CA TRP A 276 -4.01 37.54 -10.19
C TRP A 276 -4.30 36.04 -10.02
N ASP A 277 -5.39 35.76 -9.35
CA ASP A 277 -5.88 34.38 -9.26
C ASP A 277 -6.57 34.00 -10.56
N CYS A 278 -6.07 32.96 -11.21
CA CYS A 278 -6.74 32.26 -12.30
C CYS A 278 -7.69 31.24 -11.70
N VAL A 279 -8.97 31.29 -12.08
CA VAL A 279 -9.99 30.36 -11.64
C VAL A 279 -10.39 29.48 -12.82
N PHE A 280 -10.10 28.21 -12.73
CA PHE A 280 -10.39 27.19 -13.74
C PHE A 280 -11.89 26.83 -13.74
N SER A 281 -12.36 26.26 -14.83
CA SER A 281 -13.78 25.94 -15.03
C SER A 281 -14.35 24.93 -14.04
N ASP A 282 -13.49 24.10 -13.42
CA ASP A 282 -13.85 23.14 -12.37
C ASP A 282 -13.63 23.65 -10.93
N GLY A 283 -13.25 24.94 -10.79
CA GLY A 283 -13.02 25.60 -9.50
C GLY A 283 -11.58 25.55 -8.99
N GLY A 284 -10.66 24.88 -9.70
CA GLY A 284 -9.23 24.94 -9.39
C GLY A 284 -8.67 26.35 -9.52
N THR A 285 -7.61 26.66 -8.78
CA THR A 285 -7.00 28.00 -8.77
C THR A 285 -5.50 27.93 -8.98
N TYR A 286 -4.95 28.99 -9.60
CA TYR A 286 -3.52 29.22 -9.76
C TYR A 286 -3.20 30.70 -9.74
N GLN A 287 -2.13 31.10 -9.07
CA GLN A 287 -1.70 32.49 -9.05
C GLN A 287 -0.78 32.81 -10.24
N PHE A 288 -1.27 33.61 -11.18
CA PHE A 288 -0.50 34.14 -12.29
C PHE A 288 0.27 35.37 -11.85
N ASN A 289 1.56 35.43 -12.16
CA ASN A 289 2.43 36.54 -11.74
C ASN A 289 2.63 37.58 -12.82
N VAL A 290 2.70 38.84 -12.39
CA VAL A 290 3.09 39.98 -13.23
C VAL A 290 4.36 40.60 -12.66
N ILE A 291 5.34 40.79 -13.52
CA ILE A 291 6.63 41.36 -13.16
C ILE A 291 6.76 42.74 -13.85
N LEU A 292 6.88 43.77 -13.05
CA LEU A 292 7.09 45.12 -13.52
C LEU A 292 8.58 45.43 -13.40
N ILE A 293 9.23 45.70 -14.53
CA ILE A 293 10.68 45.91 -14.61
C ILE A 293 10.96 47.38 -14.91
N PHE A 294 11.70 48.05 -14.05
CA PHE A 294 12.18 49.39 -14.29
C PHE A 294 13.53 49.32 -14.98
N GLN A 295 13.60 49.81 -16.19
CA GLN A 295 14.81 49.79 -17.02
C GLN A 295 15.49 51.15 -17.06
N LEU A 296 16.81 51.17 -16.84
CA LEU A 296 17.66 52.25 -17.31
C LEU A 296 17.82 52.08 -18.83
N MET A 297 17.44 53.09 -19.61
CA MET A 297 17.96 53.25 -20.95
C MET A 297 19.19 54.15 -20.90
#